data_215228d7c13d8410d0d61abbffd30d45
#
_entry.id   215228d7c13d8410d0d61abbffd30d45
#
_cell.length_a   1.000
_cell.length_b   1.000
_cell.length_c   1.000
_cell.angle_alpha   90.00
_cell.angle_beta   90.00
_cell.angle_gamma   90.00
#
_symmetry.space_group_name_H-M   'P 1'
#
loop_
_entity.id
_entity.type
_entity.pdbx_description
1 polymer ?
#
loop_
_entity_poly.entity_id
_entity_poly.type
_entity_poly.pdbx_seq_one_letter_code
_entity_poly.pdbx_strand_id
1 'polypeptide(L)'
;MRRILPSLATAAAATFASAGAASGIDYSRFEAWLARPGLDSAASLVPKNSGYSNLAASARADVFYVHPTTGMRKDMANVPIDDPQALATARVMLMAQATPFNGIARIYAPRYRQIALHVYDGDEAALQAPMDLAYEDVRRAFAYYAEHENQGRPFFLGAHSQGSNHALRLLIEDIQGTPLQARLVAAYLPGMPTPRTVFAEHLTHIPPCAIPEQIGCVAIWGVFAEGYRDFAGWEANNVYWDAAIRRWRSPKGMPLV
;
A
#
# COMPACT_ATOMS: atom_id res chain seq x y z
N MET A 1 4.03 -49.67 -60.80
CA MET A 1 4.58 -48.48 -60.12
C MET A 1 3.47 -47.46 -59.85
N ARG A 2 2.92 -47.47 -58.64
CA ARG A 2 1.92 -46.46 -58.19
C ARG A 2 2.64 -45.45 -57.25
N ARG A 3 2.68 -44.22 -57.63
CA ARG A 3 3.19 -43.11 -56.80
C ARG A 3 2.12 -42.73 -55.80
N ILE A 4 2.45 -42.81 -54.53
CA ILE A 4 1.66 -42.28 -53.40
C ILE A 4 2.11 -40.85 -53.16
N LEU A 5 1.19 -39.88 -53.29
CA LEU A 5 1.38 -38.50 -52.90
C LEU A 5 1.08 -38.31 -51.41
N PRO A 6 1.88 -37.56 -50.64
CA PRO A 6 1.57 -37.29 -49.24
C PRO A 6 0.53 -36.18 -49.13
N SER A 7 -0.49 -36.43 -48.31
CA SER A 7 -1.51 -35.50 -47.93
C SER A 7 -0.90 -34.44 -46.97
N LEU A 8 -0.98 -33.17 -47.32
CA LEU A 8 -0.67 -32.04 -46.47
C LEU A 8 -1.84 -31.83 -45.52
N ALA A 9 -1.67 -32.16 -44.26
CA ALA A 9 -2.57 -31.76 -43.18
C ALA A 9 -2.27 -30.31 -42.80
N THR A 10 -3.18 -29.40 -43.13
CA THR A 10 -3.19 -28.02 -42.68
C THR A 10 -3.59 -27.97 -41.20
N ALA A 11 -2.64 -27.67 -40.31
CA ALA A 11 -2.93 -27.39 -38.92
C ALA A 11 -3.53 -25.97 -38.80
N ALA A 12 -4.81 -25.89 -38.45
CA ALA A 12 -5.43 -24.63 -38.09
C ALA A 12 -4.92 -24.19 -36.72
N ALA A 13 -4.11 -23.15 -36.68
CA ALA A 13 -3.72 -22.48 -35.46
C ALA A 13 -4.92 -21.76 -34.90
N ALA A 14 -5.48 -22.27 -33.80
CA ALA A 14 -6.47 -21.52 -33.01
C ALA A 14 -5.78 -20.37 -32.29
N THR A 15 -6.01 -19.16 -32.79
CA THR A 15 -5.67 -17.92 -32.09
C THR A 15 -6.61 -17.77 -30.89
N PHE A 16 -6.13 -18.13 -29.71
CA PHE A 16 -6.78 -17.71 -28.47
C PHE A 16 -6.60 -16.20 -28.36
N ALA A 17 -7.67 -15.45 -28.60
CA ALA A 17 -7.74 -14.05 -28.20
C ALA A 17 -7.59 -14.01 -26.67
N SER A 18 -6.46 -13.53 -26.17
CA SER A 18 -6.28 -13.23 -24.76
C SER A 18 -7.29 -12.13 -24.42
N ALA A 19 -8.29 -12.47 -23.59
CA ALA A 19 -9.12 -11.48 -22.92
C ALA A 19 -8.17 -10.50 -22.23
N GLY A 20 -8.26 -9.20 -22.59
CA GLY A 20 -7.34 -8.19 -22.15
C GLY A 20 -7.26 -8.17 -20.63
N ALA A 21 -6.10 -8.55 -20.10
CA ALA A 21 -5.72 -8.19 -18.75
C ALA A 21 -5.83 -6.67 -18.67
N ALA A 22 -6.66 -6.14 -17.76
CA ALA A 22 -6.78 -4.72 -17.52
C ALA A 22 -5.36 -4.17 -17.37
N SER A 23 -4.93 -3.29 -18.29
CA SER A 23 -3.57 -2.78 -18.33
C SER A 23 -3.26 -2.16 -16.97
N GLY A 24 -2.23 -2.68 -16.30
CA GLY A 24 -1.84 -2.19 -14.99
C GLY A 24 -1.44 -0.71 -15.07
N ILE A 25 -1.49 -0.03 -13.92
CA ILE A 25 -1.06 1.38 -13.81
C ILE A 25 0.41 1.49 -14.19
N ASP A 26 0.74 2.46 -15.04
CA ASP A 26 2.12 2.78 -15.44
C ASP A 26 2.74 3.78 -14.46
N TYR A 27 3.52 3.29 -13.50
CA TYR A 27 4.17 4.12 -12.47
C TYR A 27 5.40 4.90 -12.98
N SER A 28 5.80 4.77 -14.23
CA SER A 28 6.77 5.67 -14.83
C SER A 28 6.19 7.09 -15.02
N ARG A 29 4.88 7.19 -15.14
CA ARG A 29 4.15 8.43 -15.40
C ARG A 29 3.84 9.19 -14.12
N PHE A 30 3.92 10.52 -14.16
CA PHE A 30 3.58 11.39 -13.03
C PHE A 30 2.12 11.26 -12.59
N GLU A 31 1.20 11.03 -13.52
CA GLU A 31 -0.22 10.89 -13.27
C GLU A 31 -0.58 9.68 -12.41
N ALA A 32 0.33 8.71 -12.27
CA ALA A 32 0.17 7.56 -11.38
C ALA A 32 0.49 7.87 -9.90
N TRP A 33 0.89 9.10 -9.60
CA TRP A 33 1.31 9.51 -8.27
C TRP A 33 0.46 10.65 -7.71
N LEU A 34 0.28 10.66 -6.39
CA LEU A 34 -0.25 11.78 -5.62
C LEU A 34 0.88 12.70 -5.13
N ALA A 35 2.06 12.12 -4.86
CA ALA A 35 3.30 12.83 -4.56
C ALA A 35 4.50 12.08 -5.13
N ARG A 36 5.40 12.81 -5.76
CA ARG A 36 6.69 12.37 -6.29
C ARG A 36 7.55 13.61 -6.48
N PRO A 37 8.88 13.58 -6.30
CA PRO A 37 9.75 14.71 -6.61
C PRO A 37 9.48 15.27 -8.00
N GLY A 38 9.31 16.60 -8.11
CA GLY A 38 8.93 17.26 -9.37
C GLY A 38 7.42 17.42 -9.60
N LEU A 39 6.57 16.77 -8.81
CA LEU A 39 5.11 16.94 -8.87
C LEU A 39 4.65 17.98 -7.84
N ASP A 40 3.78 18.93 -8.26
CA ASP A 40 3.06 19.78 -7.31
C ASP A 40 2.06 18.95 -6.50
N SER A 41 2.27 18.86 -5.19
CA SER A 41 1.55 17.96 -4.30
C SER A 41 1.21 18.61 -2.97
N ALA A 42 0.06 18.22 -2.40
CA ALA A 42 -0.33 18.61 -1.04
C ALA A 42 0.65 18.10 0.05
N ALA A 43 1.44 17.06 -0.25
CA ALA A 43 2.51 16.58 0.63
C ALA A 43 3.66 17.61 0.80
N SER A 44 3.76 18.62 -0.06
CA SER A 44 4.75 19.69 0.02
C SER A 44 4.35 20.83 0.95
N LEU A 45 3.11 20.84 1.44
CA LEU A 45 2.59 21.90 2.28
C LEU A 45 3.24 21.88 3.66
N VAL A 46 3.33 23.08 4.27
CA VAL A 46 3.82 23.27 5.64
C VAL A 46 2.78 24.12 6.39
N PRO A 47 2.41 23.77 7.62
CA PRO A 47 1.47 24.57 8.40
C PRO A 47 1.99 25.99 8.60
N LYS A 48 1.11 26.96 8.40
CA LYS A 48 1.47 28.38 8.61
C LYS A 48 1.92 28.60 10.06
N ASN A 49 2.98 29.38 10.24
CA ASN A 49 3.53 29.75 11.55
C ASN A 49 3.99 28.57 12.41
N SER A 50 4.26 27.42 11.83
CA SER A 50 4.70 26.23 12.55
C SER A 50 6.19 26.23 12.92
N GLY A 51 6.98 27.08 12.28
CA GLY A 51 8.45 27.04 12.39
C GLY A 51 9.11 25.91 11.58
N TYR A 52 8.32 25.03 10.95
CA TYR A 52 8.85 23.98 10.07
C TYR A 52 9.07 24.49 8.66
N SER A 53 9.88 23.76 7.91
CA SER A 53 10.16 24.00 6.49
C SER A 53 10.08 22.70 5.70
N ASN A 54 9.68 22.79 4.43
CA ASN A 54 9.80 21.67 3.52
C ASN A 54 11.26 21.57 3.06
N LEU A 55 11.95 20.51 3.49
CA LEU A 55 13.34 20.19 3.16
C LEU A 55 13.47 18.98 2.23
N ALA A 56 12.36 18.51 1.64
CA ALA A 56 12.33 17.30 0.83
C ALA A 56 13.37 17.32 -0.32
N ALA A 57 13.63 18.48 -0.93
CA ALA A 57 14.61 18.60 -2.02
C ALA A 57 16.05 18.27 -1.59
N SER A 58 16.42 18.55 -0.33
CA SER A 58 17.75 18.28 0.24
C SER A 58 17.79 17.05 1.15
N ALA A 59 16.65 16.39 1.34
CA ALA A 59 16.54 15.25 2.25
C ALA A 59 17.41 14.07 1.79
N ARG A 60 17.99 13.37 2.76
CA ARG A 60 18.82 12.17 2.52
C ARG A 60 18.04 10.87 2.56
N ALA A 61 16.80 10.90 3.03
CA ALA A 61 15.90 9.76 3.08
C ALA A 61 14.69 9.98 2.17
N ASP A 62 13.96 8.90 1.93
CA ASP A 62 12.68 8.91 1.25
C ASP A 62 11.58 8.43 2.19
N VAL A 63 10.32 8.76 1.90
CA VAL A 63 9.16 8.03 2.41
C VAL A 63 8.32 7.53 1.25
N PHE A 64 8.04 6.22 1.26
CA PHE A 64 6.98 5.65 0.44
C PHE A 64 5.72 5.64 1.27
N TYR A 65 4.71 6.43 0.85
CA TYR A 65 3.51 6.67 1.63
C TYR A 65 2.26 6.10 0.94
N VAL A 66 1.54 5.20 1.62
CA VAL A 66 0.30 4.59 1.13
C VAL A 66 -0.90 5.22 1.84
N HIS A 67 -1.71 5.97 1.09
CA HIS A 67 -2.84 6.72 1.65
C HIS A 67 -3.98 5.80 2.12
N PRO A 68 -4.86 6.26 3.04
CA PRO A 68 -6.02 5.52 3.50
C PRO A 68 -7.11 5.43 2.43
N THR A 69 -8.21 4.74 2.75
CA THR A 69 -9.43 4.77 1.95
C THR A 69 -9.91 6.21 1.76
N THR A 70 -10.04 6.63 0.51
CA THR A 70 -10.58 7.94 0.11
C THR A 70 -11.78 7.80 -0.82
N GLY A 71 -12.05 6.60 -1.29
CA GLY A 71 -13.17 6.28 -2.19
C GLY A 71 -14.44 5.93 -1.42
N MET A 72 -15.49 6.75 -1.62
CA MET A 72 -16.81 6.59 -0.97
C MET A 72 -17.87 6.03 -1.93
N ARG A 73 -17.46 5.56 -3.13
CA ARG A 73 -18.36 4.96 -4.13
C ARG A 73 -19.02 3.71 -3.55
N LYS A 74 -20.33 3.51 -3.83
CA LYS A 74 -21.09 2.33 -3.39
C LYS A 74 -21.42 1.37 -4.54
N ASP A 75 -21.12 1.76 -5.76
CA ASP A 75 -21.43 1.05 -7.00
C ASP A 75 -20.23 0.22 -7.53
N MET A 76 -19.09 0.25 -6.83
CA MET A 76 -17.89 -0.50 -7.22
C MET A 76 -17.05 -0.89 -6.00
N ALA A 77 -16.34 -2.01 -6.09
CA ALA A 77 -15.47 -2.48 -5.03
C ALA A 77 -14.11 -1.75 -5.02
N ASN A 78 -13.49 -1.55 -6.19
CA ASN A 78 -12.25 -0.80 -6.33
C ASN A 78 -12.51 0.52 -7.06
N VAL A 79 -11.99 1.62 -6.50
CA VAL A 79 -12.16 2.97 -7.04
C VAL A 79 -11.06 3.26 -8.08
N PRO A 80 -11.41 3.75 -9.28
CA PRO A 80 -10.42 4.16 -10.28
C PRO A 80 -9.45 5.21 -9.74
N ILE A 81 -8.20 5.18 -10.23
CA ILE A 81 -7.14 6.09 -9.76
C ILE A 81 -7.35 7.55 -10.15
N ASP A 82 -8.25 7.81 -11.07
CA ASP A 82 -8.63 9.12 -11.59
C ASP A 82 -10.01 9.60 -11.10
N ASP A 83 -10.65 8.86 -10.17
CA ASP A 83 -11.92 9.30 -9.56
C ASP A 83 -11.76 10.66 -8.89
N PRO A 84 -12.48 11.72 -9.33
CA PRO A 84 -12.23 13.08 -8.87
C PRO A 84 -12.50 13.28 -7.37
N GLN A 85 -13.52 12.59 -6.82
CA GLN A 85 -13.87 12.70 -5.41
C GLN A 85 -12.82 12.01 -4.52
N ALA A 86 -12.38 10.81 -4.92
CA ALA A 86 -11.32 10.10 -4.22
C ALA A 86 -10.01 10.88 -4.25
N LEU A 87 -9.65 11.50 -5.37
CA LEU A 87 -8.46 12.34 -5.51
C LEU A 87 -8.53 13.59 -4.62
N ALA A 88 -9.68 14.26 -4.55
CA ALA A 88 -9.86 15.40 -3.67
C ALA A 88 -9.66 15.02 -2.20
N THR A 89 -10.23 13.89 -1.77
CA THR A 89 -10.04 13.35 -0.42
C THR A 89 -8.61 12.92 -0.17
N ALA A 90 -7.97 12.24 -1.12
CA ALA A 90 -6.57 11.82 -1.01
C ALA A 90 -5.63 13.03 -0.83
N ARG A 91 -5.90 14.15 -1.52
CA ARG A 91 -5.15 15.40 -1.34
C ARG A 91 -5.22 15.90 0.12
N VAL A 92 -6.40 15.85 0.74
CA VAL A 92 -6.57 16.22 2.16
C VAL A 92 -5.80 15.24 3.06
N MET A 93 -5.86 13.94 2.78
CA MET A 93 -5.12 12.93 3.55
C MET A 93 -3.61 13.13 3.45
N LEU A 94 -3.08 13.43 2.27
CA LEU A 94 -1.66 13.74 2.11
C LEU A 94 -1.25 14.97 2.93
N MET A 95 -2.06 16.03 2.88
CA MET A 95 -1.82 17.25 3.66
C MET A 95 -1.79 16.97 5.16
N ALA A 96 -2.66 16.09 5.66
CA ALA A 96 -2.77 15.78 7.08
C ALA A 96 -1.74 14.74 7.58
N GLN A 97 -1.31 13.82 6.73
CA GLN A 97 -0.61 12.60 7.17
C GLN A 97 0.77 12.40 6.55
N ALA A 98 1.02 12.91 5.32
CA ALA A 98 2.31 12.77 4.66
C ALA A 98 3.24 13.98 4.88
N THR A 99 2.69 15.17 5.11
CA THR A 99 3.48 16.39 5.33
C THR A 99 4.47 16.33 6.50
N PRO A 100 4.23 15.57 7.60
CA PRO A 100 5.24 15.43 8.66
C PRO A 100 6.59 14.90 8.16
N PHE A 101 6.61 14.19 7.03
CA PHE A 101 7.84 13.67 6.44
C PHE A 101 8.59 14.68 5.56
N ASN A 102 7.97 15.76 5.10
CA ASN A 102 8.60 16.67 4.13
C ASN A 102 9.79 17.47 4.69
N GLY A 103 9.94 17.53 6.01
CA GLY A 103 11.11 18.08 6.67
C GLY A 103 12.35 17.18 6.68
N ILE A 104 12.19 15.88 6.39
CA ILE A 104 13.26 14.88 6.53
C ILE A 104 13.39 13.93 5.33
N ALA A 105 12.38 13.83 4.47
CA ALA A 105 12.32 12.86 3.40
C ALA A 105 11.69 13.41 2.11
N ARG A 106 12.10 12.86 0.95
CA ARG A 106 11.35 13.00 -0.30
C ARG A 106 10.12 12.10 -0.23
N ILE A 107 8.96 12.59 -0.66
CA ILE A 107 7.70 11.87 -0.52
C ILE A 107 7.29 11.23 -1.84
N TYR A 108 7.02 9.93 -1.81
CA TYR A 108 6.47 9.13 -2.90
C TYR A 108 5.15 8.53 -2.44
N ALA A 109 4.04 8.97 -3.01
CA ALA A 109 2.71 8.47 -2.69
C ALA A 109 2.00 8.04 -3.97
N PRO A 110 1.82 6.74 -4.23
CA PRO A 110 1.18 6.26 -5.43
C PRO A 110 -0.32 6.48 -5.38
N ARG A 111 -0.94 6.60 -6.56
CA ARG A 111 -2.36 6.30 -6.75
C ARG A 111 -2.49 4.80 -6.92
N TYR A 112 -3.53 4.22 -6.36
CA TYR A 112 -3.82 2.79 -6.48
C TYR A 112 -5.34 2.58 -6.49
N ARG A 113 -5.81 1.50 -7.07
CA ARG A 113 -7.23 1.13 -7.11
C ARG A 113 -7.69 0.64 -5.74
N GLN A 114 -7.74 1.58 -4.80
CA GLN A 114 -8.16 1.34 -3.43
C GLN A 114 -9.55 0.70 -3.36
N ILE A 115 -9.82 -0.07 -2.31
CA ILE A 115 -11.18 -0.52 -2.06
C ILE A 115 -12.04 0.64 -1.55
N ALA A 116 -13.31 0.67 -1.99
CA ALA A 116 -14.29 1.63 -1.48
C ALA A 116 -14.68 1.27 -0.03
N LEU A 117 -15.03 2.29 0.76
CA LEU A 117 -15.26 2.11 2.19
C LEU A 117 -16.33 1.04 2.51
N HIS A 118 -17.42 0.98 1.73
CA HIS A 118 -18.51 0.02 1.95
C HIS A 118 -18.09 -1.46 1.80
N VAL A 119 -16.94 -1.74 1.16
CA VAL A 119 -16.46 -3.13 0.98
C VAL A 119 -16.06 -3.75 2.32
N TYR A 120 -15.66 -2.93 3.30
CA TYR A 120 -15.39 -3.39 4.67
C TYR A 120 -16.63 -3.87 5.42
N ASP A 121 -17.84 -3.51 4.95
CA ASP A 121 -19.09 -4.00 5.54
C ASP A 121 -19.43 -5.43 5.07
N GLY A 122 -18.67 -5.97 4.11
CA GLY A 122 -18.80 -7.32 3.58
C GLY A 122 -18.10 -8.37 4.45
N ASP A 123 -18.24 -9.63 4.02
CA ASP A 123 -17.52 -10.75 4.64
C ASP A 123 -16.07 -10.84 4.13
N GLU A 124 -15.26 -11.69 4.77
CA GLU A 124 -13.86 -11.92 4.37
C GLU A 124 -13.73 -12.38 2.91
N ALA A 125 -14.70 -13.12 2.37
CA ALA A 125 -14.64 -13.61 1.00
C ALA A 125 -14.80 -12.47 -0.01
N ALA A 126 -15.69 -11.53 0.26
CA ALA A 126 -15.92 -10.36 -0.58
C ALA A 126 -14.71 -9.41 -0.61
N LEU A 127 -13.92 -9.38 0.47
CA LEU A 127 -12.73 -8.53 0.57
C LEU A 127 -11.51 -9.05 -0.22
N GLN A 128 -11.39 -10.36 -0.47
CA GLN A 128 -10.16 -10.96 -1.01
C GLN A 128 -9.73 -10.29 -2.34
N ALA A 129 -10.53 -10.43 -3.38
CA ALA A 129 -10.15 -9.96 -4.72
C ALA A 129 -9.96 -8.42 -4.79
N PRO A 130 -10.84 -7.59 -4.18
CA PRO A 130 -10.62 -6.15 -4.14
C PRO A 130 -9.34 -5.74 -3.41
N MET A 131 -9.02 -6.37 -2.26
CA MET A 131 -7.80 -6.09 -1.51
C MET A 131 -6.54 -6.55 -2.27
N ASP A 132 -6.59 -7.70 -2.94
CA ASP A 132 -5.48 -8.18 -3.76
C ASP A 132 -5.20 -7.27 -4.96
N LEU A 133 -6.25 -6.74 -5.61
CA LEU A 133 -6.09 -5.78 -6.69
C LEU A 133 -5.44 -4.48 -6.21
N ALA A 134 -5.90 -3.95 -5.07
CA ALA A 134 -5.34 -2.75 -4.46
C ALA A 134 -3.87 -2.97 -4.02
N TYR A 135 -3.58 -4.12 -3.42
CA TYR A 135 -2.23 -4.49 -3.03
C TYR A 135 -1.29 -4.62 -4.22
N GLU A 136 -1.71 -5.27 -5.29
CA GLU A 136 -0.87 -5.43 -6.49
C GLU A 136 -0.49 -4.08 -7.11
N ASP A 137 -1.39 -3.10 -7.12
CA ASP A 137 -1.07 -1.74 -7.54
C ASP A 137 -0.01 -1.10 -6.61
N VAL A 138 -0.19 -1.20 -5.29
CA VAL A 138 0.77 -0.67 -4.30
C VAL A 138 2.14 -1.37 -4.44
N ARG A 139 2.15 -2.69 -4.61
CA ARG A 139 3.37 -3.49 -4.80
C ARG A 139 4.12 -3.07 -6.06
N ARG A 140 3.42 -2.88 -7.18
CA ARG A 140 4.03 -2.42 -8.44
C ARG A 140 4.58 -1.01 -8.33
N ALA A 141 3.86 -0.11 -7.63
CA ALA A 141 4.35 1.24 -7.34
C ALA A 141 5.63 1.20 -6.49
N PHE A 142 5.65 0.36 -5.46
CA PHE A 142 6.81 0.19 -4.59
C PHE A 142 8.01 -0.41 -5.34
N ALA A 143 7.79 -1.40 -6.18
CA ALA A 143 8.84 -1.98 -7.03
C ALA A 143 9.44 -0.92 -7.97
N TYR A 144 8.58 -0.13 -8.65
CA TYR A 144 9.04 0.97 -9.50
C TYR A 144 9.86 2.00 -8.69
N TYR A 145 9.34 2.40 -7.52
CA TYR A 145 10.06 3.32 -6.62
C TYR A 145 11.42 2.76 -6.22
N ALA A 146 11.49 1.51 -5.77
CA ALA A 146 12.71 0.89 -5.29
C ALA A 146 13.77 0.75 -6.38
N GLU A 147 13.36 0.45 -7.61
CA GLU A 147 14.25 0.23 -8.76
C GLU A 147 14.70 1.53 -9.41
N HIS A 148 13.80 2.52 -9.59
CA HIS A 148 14.06 3.69 -10.43
C HIS A 148 14.24 4.99 -9.65
N GLU A 149 13.65 5.12 -8.46
CA GLU A 149 13.57 6.39 -7.74
C GLU A 149 14.44 6.45 -6.47
N ASN A 150 14.48 5.36 -5.71
CA ASN A 150 15.13 5.35 -4.39
C ASN A 150 16.65 5.51 -4.43
N GLN A 151 17.32 4.99 -5.47
CA GLN A 151 18.78 5.13 -5.67
C GLN A 151 19.61 4.69 -4.44
N GLY A 152 19.17 3.66 -3.72
CA GLY A 152 19.89 3.13 -2.55
C GLY A 152 19.73 3.95 -1.27
N ARG A 153 18.87 4.95 -1.22
CA ARG A 153 18.65 5.82 -0.06
C ARG A 153 17.94 5.08 1.07
N PRO A 154 18.20 5.44 2.34
CA PRO A 154 17.34 5.03 3.45
C PRO A 154 15.90 5.49 3.20
N PHE A 155 14.94 4.69 3.65
CA PHE A 155 13.53 5.05 3.46
C PHE A 155 12.66 4.72 4.67
N PHE A 156 11.61 5.52 4.81
CA PHE A 156 10.48 5.24 5.68
C PHE A 156 9.35 4.60 4.87
N LEU A 157 8.58 3.73 5.49
CA LEU A 157 7.31 3.27 4.98
C LEU A 157 6.20 3.91 5.79
N GLY A 158 5.49 4.87 5.22
CA GLY A 158 4.39 5.58 5.87
C GLY A 158 3.05 5.12 5.31
N ALA A 159 2.04 4.98 6.15
CA ALA A 159 0.70 4.62 5.69
C ALA A 159 -0.37 5.05 6.70
N HIS A 160 -1.65 4.83 6.36
CA HIS A 160 -2.76 4.91 7.31
C HIS A 160 -3.91 4.00 6.86
N SER A 161 -4.63 3.38 7.81
CA SER A 161 -5.85 2.59 7.57
C SER A 161 -5.62 1.50 6.49
N GLN A 162 -6.41 1.45 5.42
CA GLN A 162 -6.22 0.53 4.28
C GLN A 162 -4.77 0.53 3.76
N GLY A 163 -4.14 1.71 3.70
CA GLY A 163 -2.74 1.82 3.32
C GLY A 163 -1.81 1.07 4.25
N SER A 164 -2.10 1.03 5.56
CA SER A 164 -1.32 0.27 6.55
C SER A 164 -1.40 -1.23 6.33
N ASN A 165 -2.56 -1.76 5.90
CA ASN A 165 -2.68 -3.17 5.52
C ASN A 165 -1.77 -3.53 4.36
N HIS A 166 -1.76 -2.70 3.30
CA HIS A 166 -0.93 -2.93 2.14
C HIS A 166 0.56 -2.75 2.46
N ALA A 167 0.91 -1.75 3.25
CA ALA A 167 2.28 -1.51 3.70
C ALA A 167 2.81 -2.64 4.59
N LEU A 168 1.97 -3.18 5.48
CA LEU A 168 2.34 -4.35 6.30
C LEU A 168 2.60 -5.58 5.42
N ARG A 169 1.77 -5.82 4.39
CA ARG A 169 2.01 -6.89 3.42
C ARG A 169 3.29 -6.69 2.61
N LEU A 170 3.63 -5.45 2.22
CA LEU A 170 4.93 -5.13 1.59
C LEU A 170 6.11 -5.48 2.50
N LEU A 171 6.02 -5.18 3.81
CA LEU A 171 7.05 -5.57 4.76
C LEU A 171 7.25 -7.08 4.81
N ILE A 172 6.15 -7.84 4.77
CA ILE A 172 6.17 -9.31 4.84
C ILE A 172 6.68 -9.93 3.53
N GLU A 173 6.18 -9.49 2.37
CA GLU A 173 6.39 -10.19 1.10
C GLU A 173 7.58 -9.63 0.28
N ASP A 174 7.88 -8.31 0.39
CA ASP A 174 8.79 -7.65 -0.54
C ASP A 174 10.01 -6.99 0.15
N ILE A 175 9.98 -6.75 1.48
CA ILE A 175 11.04 -6.01 2.17
C ILE A 175 11.87 -6.89 3.10
N GLN A 176 11.25 -7.64 4.02
CA GLN A 176 12.02 -8.47 4.96
C GLN A 176 12.85 -9.53 4.23
N GLY A 177 14.05 -9.78 4.72
CA GLY A 177 14.96 -10.75 4.13
C GLY A 177 15.57 -10.33 2.78
N THR A 178 15.26 -9.13 2.28
CA THR A 178 15.84 -8.56 1.05
C THR A 178 16.83 -7.44 1.35
N PRO A 179 17.65 -6.99 0.40
CA PRO A 179 18.51 -5.82 0.57
C PRO A 179 17.77 -4.52 0.94
N LEU A 180 16.45 -4.44 0.68
CA LEU A 180 15.63 -3.30 1.07
C LEU A 180 15.49 -3.17 2.58
N GLN A 181 15.46 -4.29 3.31
CA GLN A 181 15.37 -4.28 4.78
C GLN A 181 16.47 -3.45 5.42
N ALA A 182 17.71 -3.57 4.94
CA ALA A 182 18.86 -2.81 5.48
C ALA A 182 18.75 -1.29 5.26
N ARG A 183 17.84 -0.84 4.39
CA ARG A 183 17.58 0.57 4.10
C ARG A 183 16.31 1.10 4.78
N LEU A 184 15.51 0.22 5.38
CA LEU A 184 14.29 0.63 6.10
C LEU A 184 14.68 1.35 7.40
N VAL A 185 14.33 2.63 7.50
CA VAL A 185 14.50 3.40 8.73
C VAL A 185 13.43 3.02 9.74
N ALA A 186 12.18 3.17 9.38
CA ALA A 186 11.04 2.72 10.18
C ALA A 186 9.78 2.62 9.31
N ALA A 187 8.81 1.82 9.74
CA ALA A 187 7.47 1.83 9.19
C ALA A 187 6.48 2.42 10.20
N TYR A 188 5.65 3.37 9.77
CA TYR A 188 4.59 4.01 10.55
C TYR A 188 3.24 3.62 9.97
N LEU A 189 2.54 2.70 10.63
CA LEU A 189 1.34 2.01 10.11
C LEU A 189 0.13 2.14 11.07
N PRO A 190 -0.35 3.36 11.35
CA PRO A 190 -1.51 3.55 12.21
C PRO A 190 -2.83 3.13 11.57
N GLY A 191 -3.83 2.93 12.44
CA GLY A 191 -5.24 2.86 12.08
C GLY A 191 -5.77 1.48 11.73
N MET A 192 -4.95 0.42 11.88
CA MET A 192 -5.40 -0.95 11.64
C MET A 192 -5.06 -1.87 12.82
N PRO A 193 -6.00 -2.77 13.22
CA PRO A 193 -5.73 -3.77 14.22
C PRO A 193 -4.78 -4.82 13.67
N THR A 194 -3.61 -4.96 14.29
CA THR A 194 -2.58 -5.90 13.85
C THR A 194 -2.40 -6.99 14.89
N PRO A 195 -2.67 -8.27 14.56
CA PRO A 195 -2.45 -9.38 15.47
C PRO A 195 -0.97 -9.53 15.83
N ARG A 196 -0.68 -9.89 17.09
CA ARG A 196 0.68 -10.19 17.55
C ARG A 196 1.32 -11.35 16.80
N THR A 197 0.51 -12.29 16.32
CA THR A 197 0.97 -13.42 15.49
C THR A 197 1.64 -12.96 14.19
N VAL A 198 1.28 -11.80 13.64
CA VAL A 198 1.95 -11.24 12.46
C VAL A 198 3.45 -11.08 12.72
N PHE A 199 3.85 -10.57 13.88
CA PHE A 199 5.27 -10.39 14.22
C PHE A 199 5.93 -11.69 14.68
N ALA A 200 5.18 -12.61 15.24
CA ALA A 200 5.71 -13.90 15.67
C ALA A 200 5.94 -14.88 14.51
N GLU A 201 5.10 -14.81 13.47
CA GLU A 201 5.02 -15.85 12.43
C GLU A 201 5.33 -15.35 11.01
N HIS A 202 5.02 -14.09 10.71
CA HIS A 202 5.08 -13.57 9.34
C HIS A 202 6.12 -12.49 9.14
N LEU A 203 6.29 -11.58 10.09
CA LEU A 203 7.24 -10.44 10.03
C LEU A 203 8.31 -10.59 11.12
N THR A 204 9.09 -11.65 11.04
CA THR A 204 10.02 -12.07 12.10
C THR A 204 11.34 -11.30 12.12
N HIS A 205 11.69 -10.59 11.04
CA HIS A 205 12.93 -9.85 10.92
C HIS A 205 12.79 -8.33 11.14
N ILE A 206 11.57 -7.82 11.21
CA ILE A 206 11.28 -6.41 11.42
C ILE A 206 10.33 -6.30 12.62
N PRO A 207 10.85 -6.09 13.84
CA PRO A 207 10.05 -6.12 15.06
C PRO A 207 9.19 -4.85 15.24
N PRO A 208 8.21 -4.84 16.13
CA PRO A 208 7.64 -3.61 16.65
C PRO A 208 8.72 -2.71 17.26
N CYS A 209 8.59 -1.38 17.12
CA CYS A 209 9.51 -0.44 17.73
C CYS A 209 9.35 -0.44 19.25
N ALA A 210 10.45 -0.60 19.99
CA ALA A 210 10.48 -0.65 21.45
C ALA A 210 10.94 0.69 22.09
N ILE A 211 11.74 1.46 21.37
CA ILE A 211 12.26 2.77 21.81
C ILE A 211 12.24 3.78 20.64
N PRO A 212 12.20 5.08 20.92
CA PRO A 212 12.08 6.11 19.86
C PRO A 212 13.23 6.12 18.84
N GLU A 213 14.45 5.76 19.25
CA GLU A 213 15.65 5.79 18.41
C GLU A 213 15.85 4.51 17.59
N GLN A 214 14.97 3.52 17.75
CA GLN A 214 15.08 2.25 17.04
C GLN A 214 14.84 2.41 15.54
N ILE A 215 15.71 1.84 14.73
CA ILE A 215 15.53 1.72 13.28
C ILE A 215 15.24 0.26 12.88
N GLY A 216 14.75 0.06 11.65
CA GLY A 216 14.39 -1.27 11.15
C GLY A 216 13.20 -1.89 11.90
N CYS A 217 12.25 -1.08 12.35
CA CYS A 217 11.11 -1.50 13.15
C CYS A 217 9.78 -0.93 12.63
N VAL A 218 8.67 -1.40 13.18
CA VAL A 218 7.31 -0.96 12.83
C VAL A 218 6.64 -0.32 14.04
N ALA A 219 6.14 0.90 13.88
CA ALA A 219 5.28 1.57 14.84
C ALA A 219 3.82 1.43 14.37
N ILE A 220 2.99 0.81 15.22
CA ILE A 220 1.55 0.57 14.98
C ILE A 220 0.76 1.14 16.14
N TRP A 221 -0.31 1.86 15.84
CA TRP A 221 -1.23 2.38 16.87
C TRP A 221 -2.61 2.68 16.28
N GLY A 222 -3.63 2.70 17.14
CA GLY A 222 -4.96 3.22 16.83
C GLY A 222 -5.22 4.51 17.58
N VAL A 223 -6.08 5.38 17.02
CA VAL A 223 -6.55 6.59 17.68
C VAL A 223 -8.06 6.51 17.79
N PHE A 224 -8.56 6.64 19.02
CA PHE A 224 -9.99 6.52 19.33
C PHE A 224 -10.42 7.72 20.15
N ALA A 225 -11.71 8.10 20.05
CA ALA A 225 -12.29 9.08 20.93
C ALA A 225 -12.27 8.60 22.38
N GLU A 226 -12.16 9.53 23.33
CA GLU A 226 -12.31 9.22 24.74
C GLU A 226 -13.66 8.53 24.98
N GLY A 227 -13.63 7.43 25.74
CA GLY A 227 -14.82 6.63 26.01
C GLY A 227 -15.24 5.65 24.93
N TYR A 228 -14.49 5.52 23.81
CA TYR A 228 -14.75 4.48 22.82
C TYR A 228 -14.71 3.08 23.45
N ARG A 229 -15.66 2.21 23.09
CA ARG A 229 -15.80 0.87 23.69
C ARG A 229 -15.99 -0.25 22.65
N ASP A 230 -16.33 0.06 21.40
CA ASP A 230 -16.61 -0.93 20.37
C ASP A 230 -15.36 -1.42 19.65
N PHE A 231 -14.37 -1.88 20.42
CA PHE A 231 -13.14 -2.46 19.83
C PHE A 231 -13.43 -3.74 19.05
N ALA A 232 -14.41 -4.55 19.49
CA ALA A 232 -14.79 -5.77 18.79
C ALA A 232 -15.41 -5.49 17.41
N GLY A 233 -16.21 -4.43 17.28
CA GLY A 233 -16.74 -3.96 15.99
C GLY A 233 -15.63 -3.42 15.09
N TRP A 234 -14.71 -2.66 15.66
CA TRP A 234 -13.54 -2.19 14.91
C TRP A 234 -12.67 -3.33 14.39
N GLU A 235 -12.37 -4.34 15.21
CA GLU A 235 -11.64 -5.54 14.80
C GLU A 235 -12.40 -6.32 13.71
N ALA A 236 -13.71 -6.52 13.88
CA ALA A 236 -14.53 -7.30 12.96
C ALA A 236 -14.61 -6.71 11.55
N ASN A 237 -14.57 -5.37 11.46
CA ASN A 237 -14.66 -4.63 10.20
C ASN A 237 -13.28 -4.32 9.59
N ASN A 238 -12.23 -5.01 10.03
CA ASN A 238 -10.89 -4.83 9.52
C ASN A 238 -10.25 -6.17 9.13
N VAL A 239 -9.16 -6.10 8.38
CA VAL A 239 -8.43 -7.27 7.91
C VAL A 239 -6.92 -7.10 8.07
N TYR A 240 -6.22 -8.22 8.18
CA TYR A 240 -4.77 -8.31 8.06
C TYR A 240 -4.39 -9.39 7.05
N TRP A 241 -3.18 -9.34 6.52
CA TRP A 241 -2.66 -10.37 5.64
C TRP A 241 -2.09 -11.54 6.45
N ASP A 242 -2.68 -12.72 6.31
CA ASP A 242 -2.16 -13.97 6.84
C ASP A 242 -1.30 -14.64 5.75
N ALA A 243 0.01 -14.54 5.89
CA ALA A 243 0.96 -15.01 4.88
C ALA A 243 1.04 -16.54 4.81
N ALA A 244 0.69 -17.26 5.90
CA ALA A 244 0.74 -18.72 5.93
C ALA A 244 -0.30 -19.34 4.99
N ILE A 245 -1.48 -18.74 4.91
CA ILE A 245 -2.58 -19.22 4.05
C ILE A 245 -2.83 -18.29 2.85
N ARG A 246 -2.05 -17.20 2.73
CA ARG A 246 -2.13 -16.20 1.67
C ARG A 246 -3.55 -15.63 1.48
N ARG A 247 -4.12 -15.12 2.58
CA ARG A 247 -5.48 -14.55 2.61
C ARG A 247 -5.58 -13.36 3.53
N TRP A 248 -6.48 -12.45 3.20
CA TRP A 248 -6.94 -11.40 4.10
C TRP A 248 -7.91 -12.00 5.11
N ARG A 249 -7.66 -11.76 6.40
CA ARG A 249 -8.45 -12.30 7.51
C ARG A 249 -8.85 -11.22 8.50
N SER A 250 -10.00 -11.41 9.15
CA SER A 250 -10.38 -10.58 10.28
C SER A 250 -9.49 -10.87 11.50
N PRO A 251 -8.99 -9.84 12.20
CA PRO A 251 -8.24 -10.00 13.45
C PRO A 251 -9.14 -10.20 14.66
N LYS A 252 -10.45 -10.34 14.48
CA LYS A 252 -11.45 -10.43 15.55
C LYS A 252 -11.08 -11.46 16.62
N GLY A 253 -10.99 -11.00 17.87
CA GLY A 253 -10.69 -11.84 19.03
C GLY A 253 -9.22 -12.28 19.12
N MET A 254 -8.33 -11.75 18.28
CA MET A 254 -6.90 -12.03 18.37
C MET A 254 -6.21 -11.00 19.29
N PRO A 255 -5.16 -11.40 20.03
CA PRO A 255 -4.32 -10.44 20.74
C PRO A 255 -3.65 -9.48 19.77
N LEU A 256 -3.86 -8.17 19.94
CA LEU A 256 -3.29 -7.11 19.10
C LEU A 256 -1.98 -6.55 19.69
N VAL A 257 -1.21 -5.92 18.80
CA VAL A 257 -0.01 -5.14 19.17
C VAL A 257 -0.41 -3.81 19.79
#